data_381c3cccb626ac7e590e9ff4e3d4c757
#
_entry.id   381c3cccb626ac7e590e9ff4e3d4c757
#
_cell.length_a   1.000
_cell.length_b   1.000
_cell.length_c   1.000
_cell.angle_alpha   90.00
_cell.angle_beta   90.00
_cell.angle_gamma   90.00
#
_symmetry.space_group_name_H-M   'P 1'
#
loop_
_entity.id
_entity.type
_entity.pdbx_description
1 polymer ?
#
loop_
_entity_poly.entity_id
_entity_poly.type
_entity_poly.pdbx_seq_one_letter_code
_entity_poly.pdbx_strand_id
1 'polypeptide(L)'
;MRKLAAQTTAPLEAILTKRSKLLVVDDQPINIQVLYQTFSADYDVCMATNGEQALKVCAEQNPDLILLDIEMPGMNGYEVCLRLKADPATKHVPVIFVTAHVDEASETQGLDVGAVDFIYKPINPNIVRARVKTHITLKAQADLLRDW
;
A
#
# COMPACT_ATOMS: atom_id res chain seq x y z
N MET A 1 1.15 30.46 -3.87
CA MET A 1 1.41 29.85 -2.57
C MET A 1 0.12 29.46 -1.88
N ARG A 2 0.11 28.36 -1.24
CA ARG A 2 -1.08 27.86 -0.58
C ARG A 2 -1.42 28.66 0.67
N LYS A 3 -2.66 28.57 1.08
CA LYS A 3 -3.16 29.32 2.23
C LYS A 3 -2.79 28.70 3.57
N LEU A 4 -1.67 28.04 3.64
CA LEU A 4 -1.25 27.36 4.86
C LEU A 4 -1.14 28.27 6.05
N ALA A 5 -0.56 29.44 5.82
CA ALA A 5 -0.32 30.39 6.91
C ALA A 5 -1.60 30.85 7.58
N ALA A 6 -2.65 31.05 6.80
CA ALA A 6 -3.93 31.55 7.33
C ALA A 6 -4.75 30.48 8.03
N GLN A 7 -4.42 29.21 7.79
CA GLN A 7 -5.23 28.09 8.27
C GLN A 7 -4.46 27.17 9.20
N THR A 8 -3.46 27.72 9.77
CA THR A 8 -2.39 26.93 10.27
C THR A 8 -2.69 25.84 11.23
N THR A 9 -3.21 26.18 12.37
CA THR A 9 -3.10 25.29 13.49
C THR A 9 -3.96 24.04 13.32
N ALA A 10 -5.25 24.21 13.03
CA ALA A 10 -6.16 23.07 12.93
C ALA A 10 -5.85 22.17 11.74
N PRO A 11 -5.67 22.67 10.49
CA PRO A 11 -5.34 21.81 9.37
C PRO A 11 -4.00 21.08 9.53
N LEU A 12 -3.00 21.77 10.08
CA LEU A 12 -1.70 21.16 10.28
C LEU A 12 -1.75 20.06 11.33
N GLU A 13 -2.43 20.29 12.43
CA GLU A 13 -2.61 19.26 13.45
C GLU A 13 -3.36 18.04 12.89
N ALA A 14 -4.39 18.28 12.11
CA ALA A 14 -5.13 17.19 11.46
C ALA A 14 -4.25 16.37 10.53
N ILE A 15 -3.37 17.02 9.77
CA ILE A 15 -2.42 16.32 8.89
C ILE A 15 -1.43 15.50 9.70
N LEU A 16 -0.88 16.07 10.77
CA LEU A 16 0.12 15.41 11.58
C LEU A 16 -0.44 14.24 12.38
N THR A 17 -1.72 14.30 12.75
CA THR A 17 -2.38 13.24 13.52
C THR A 17 -3.16 12.26 12.67
N LYS A 18 -3.36 12.59 11.38
CA LYS A 18 -4.09 11.71 10.47
C LYS A 18 -3.33 10.41 10.28
N ARG A 19 -4.03 9.30 10.51
CA ARG A 19 -3.49 7.98 10.29
C ARG A 19 -3.51 7.66 8.81
N SER A 20 -2.41 7.13 8.32
CA SER A 20 -2.35 6.62 6.96
C SER A 20 -3.15 5.33 6.85
N LYS A 21 -3.69 5.08 5.67
CA LYS A 21 -4.53 3.93 5.40
C LYS A 21 -3.75 2.90 4.60
N LEU A 22 -3.74 1.67 5.07
CA LEU A 22 -3.13 0.54 4.39
C LEU A 22 -4.20 -0.41 3.89
N LEU A 23 -4.04 -0.88 2.66
CA LEU A 23 -4.82 -2.01 2.15
C LEU A 23 -3.95 -3.25 2.17
N VAL A 24 -4.44 -4.29 2.82
CA VAL A 24 -3.78 -5.60 2.89
C VAL A 24 -4.57 -6.58 2.03
N VAL A 25 -3.91 -7.19 1.06
CA VAL A 25 -4.54 -8.13 0.12
C VAL A 25 -3.84 -9.48 0.18
N ASP A 26 -4.56 -10.50 0.61
CA ASP A 26 -4.07 -11.87 0.68
C ASP A 26 -5.28 -12.80 0.71
N ASP A 27 -5.20 -13.92 0.03
CA ASP A 27 -6.30 -14.89 -0.01
C ASP A 27 -6.35 -15.77 1.24
N GLN A 28 -5.33 -15.73 2.09
CA GLN A 28 -5.27 -16.50 3.33
C GLN A 28 -5.52 -15.63 4.55
N PRO A 29 -6.59 -15.90 5.31
CA PRO A 29 -6.96 -15.08 6.47
C PRO A 29 -5.88 -14.96 7.52
N ILE A 30 -5.04 -15.98 7.71
CA ILE A 30 -3.97 -15.93 8.70
C ILE A 30 -2.95 -14.83 8.37
N ASN A 31 -2.63 -14.64 7.10
CA ASN A 31 -1.69 -13.61 6.67
C ASN A 31 -2.28 -12.21 6.88
N ILE A 32 -3.57 -12.05 6.57
CA ILE A 32 -4.28 -10.78 6.82
C ILE A 32 -4.26 -10.47 8.30
N GLN A 33 -4.52 -11.46 9.16
CA GLN A 33 -4.55 -11.27 10.60
C GLN A 33 -3.20 -10.81 11.14
N VAL A 34 -2.10 -11.43 10.67
CA VAL A 34 -0.75 -11.05 11.09
C VAL A 34 -0.46 -9.61 10.72
N LEU A 35 -0.77 -9.21 9.49
CA LEU A 35 -0.53 -7.85 9.04
C LEU A 35 -1.45 -6.85 9.74
N TYR A 36 -2.70 -7.20 9.96
CA TYR A 36 -3.62 -6.35 10.72
C TYR A 36 -3.09 -6.08 12.13
N GLN A 37 -2.67 -7.14 12.83
CA GLN A 37 -2.11 -6.99 14.17
C GLN A 37 -0.83 -6.15 14.18
N THR A 38 -0.03 -6.30 13.14
CA THR A 38 1.22 -5.55 13.02
C THR A 38 0.97 -4.05 12.86
N PHE A 39 -0.07 -3.65 12.15
CA PHE A 39 -0.26 -2.26 11.73
C PHE A 39 -1.43 -1.53 12.37
N SER A 40 -2.40 -2.22 12.97
CA SER A 40 -3.65 -1.58 13.40
C SER A 40 -3.47 -0.54 14.49
N ALA A 41 -2.38 -0.58 15.25
CA ALA A 41 -2.12 0.44 16.27
C ALA A 41 -1.76 1.80 15.66
N ASP A 42 -1.12 1.81 14.49
CA ASP A 42 -0.57 3.03 13.88
C ASP A 42 -1.24 3.44 12.58
N TYR A 43 -1.97 2.54 11.93
CA TYR A 43 -2.57 2.75 10.62
C TYR A 43 -4.02 2.31 10.61
N ASP A 44 -4.80 2.93 9.72
CA ASP A 44 -6.12 2.42 9.40
C ASP A 44 -5.94 1.30 8.37
N VAL A 45 -6.35 0.09 8.72
CA VAL A 45 -6.13 -1.08 7.87
C VAL A 45 -7.44 -1.53 7.25
N CYS A 46 -7.48 -1.58 5.93
CA CYS A 46 -8.56 -2.24 5.19
C CYS A 46 -8.01 -3.48 4.52
N MET A 47 -8.88 -4.39 4.15
CA MET A 47 -8.52 -5.74 3.74
C MET A 47 -9.28 -6.18 2.50
N ALA A 48 -8.64 -7.02 1.70
CA ALA A 48 -9.28 -7.70 0.57
C ALA A 48 -8.70 -9.10 0.46
N THR A 49 -9.52 -10.04 -0.01
CA THR A 49 -9.12 -11.46 -0.08
C THR A 49 -8.93 -11.96 -1.51
N ASN A 50 -9.17 -11.12 -2.50
CA ASN A 50 -8.92 -11.45 -3.90
C ASN A 50 -8.67 -10.18 -4.70
N GLY A 51 -8.23 -10.33 -5.96
CA GLY A 51 -7.84 -9.21 -6.79
C GLY A 51 -8.98 -8.25 -7.12
N GLU A 52 -10.15 -8.78 -7.43
CA GLU A 52 -11.32 -7.93 -7.77
C GLU A 52 -11.74 -7.10 -6.58
N GLN A 53 -11.78 -7.71 -5.40
CA GLN A 53 -12.10 -7.01 -4.17
C GLN A 53 -11.04 -5.94 -3.87
N ALA A 54 -9.76 -6.25 -4.11
CA ALA A 54 -8.69 -5.30 -3.91
C ALA A 54 -8.86 -4.05 -4.76
N LEU A 55 -9.21 -4.20 -6.03
CA LEU A 55 -9.46 -3.07 -6.91
C LEU A 55 -10.63 -2.23 -6.43
N LYS A 56 -11.71 -2.87 -6.00
CA LYS A 56 -12.89 -2.20 -5.49
C LYS A 56 -12.59 -1.42 -4.21
N VAL A 57 -11.92 -2.05 -3.25
CA VAL A 57 -11.56 -1.41 -1.98
C VAL A 57 -10.61 -0.23 -2.23
N CYS A 58 -9.66 -0.40 -3.13
CA CYS A 58 -8.72 0.67 -3.48
C CYS A 58 -9.46 1.89 -4.03
N ALA A 59 -10.44 1.67 -4.92
CA ALA A 59 -11.23 2.76 -5.48
C ALA A 59 -12.11 3.46 -4.43
N GLU A 60 -12.65 2.70 -3.48
CA GLU A 60 -13.56 3.23 -2.47
C GLU A 60 -12.83 3.88 -1.28
N GLN A 61 -11.71 3.32 -0.86
CA GLN A 61 -11.04 3.70 0.37
C GLN A 61 -9.82 4.61 0.17
N ASN A 62 -9.30 4.71 -1.04
CA ASN A 62 -8.11 5.51 -1.34
C ASN A 62 -6.94 5.25 -0.39
N PRO A 63 -6.43 4.02 -0.33
CA PRO A 63 -5.33 3.72 0.59
C PRO A 63 -4.06 4.47 0.21
N ASP A 64 -3.21 4.67 1.21
CA ASP A 64 -1.92 5.33 1.02
C ASP A 64 -0.83 4.35 0.59
N LEU A 65 -1.04 3.06 0.81
CA LEU A 65 -0.13 1.99 0.43
C LEU A 65 -0.88 0.66 0.39
N ILE A 66 -0.46 -0.22 -0.50
CA ILE A 66 -1.04 -1.55 -0.65
C ILE A 66 0.03 -2.62 -0.40
N LEU A 67 -0.26 -3.54 0.53
CA LEU A 67 0.49 -4.77 0.71
C LEU A 67 -0.26 -5.87 -0.04
N LEU A 68 0.34 -6.42 -1.07
CA LEU A 68 -0.35 -7.24 -2.05
C LEU A 68 0.33 -8.59 -2.26
N ASP A 69 -0.37 -9.65 -1.94
CA ASP A 69 0.08 -11.00 -2.24
C ASP A 69 0.08 -11.22 -3.76
N ILE A 70 1.09 -11.92 -4.26
CA ILE A 70 1.18 -12.22 -5.69
C ILE A 70 0.31 -13.42 -6.04
N GLU A 71 0.41 -14.49 -5.27
CA GLU A 71 -0.28 -15.76 -5.61
C GLU A 71 -1.67 -15.79 -4.99
N MET A 72 -2.65 -15.50 -5.82
CA MET A 72 -4.06 -15.59 -5.45
C MET A 72 -4.83 -16.29 -6.58
N PRO A 73 -5.87 -17.05 -6.24
CA PRO A 73 -6.73 -17.65 -7.26
C PRO A 73 -7.40 -16.57 -8.12
N GLY A 74 -7.55 -16.86 -9.41
CA GLY A 74 -8.12 -15.90 -10.35
C GLY A 74 -7.11 -14.83 -10.71
N MET A 75 -7.45 -13.57 -10.43
CA MET A 75 -6.56 -12.44 -10.69
C MET A 75 -5.41 -12.45 -9.70
N ASN A 76 -4.17 -12.61 -10.17
CA ASN A 76 -3.00 -12.59 -9.30
C ASN A 76 -2.55 -11.15 -8.99
N GLY A 77 -1.57 -11.04 -8.10
CA GLY A 77 -1.07 -9.72 -7.66
C GLY A 77 -0.44 -8.89 -8.77
N TYR A 78 0.22 -9.51 -9.73
CA TYR A 78 0.79 -8.78 -10.87
C TYR A 78 -0.30 -8.10 -11.68
N GLU A 79 -1.39 -8.80 -11.94
CA GLU A 79 -2.51 -8.23 -12.70
C GLU A 79 -3.20 -7.11 -11.92
N VAL A 80 -3.39 -7.29 -10.62
CA VAL A 80 -3.93 -6.22 -9.76
C VAL A 80 -3.07 -4.97 -9.87
N CYS A 81 -1.76 -5.12 -9.75
CA CYS A 81 -0.82 -4.00 -9.82
C CYS A 81 -0.89 -3.31 -11.18
N LEU A 82 -0.90 -4.07 -12.28
CA LEU A 82 -1.04 -3.51 -13.62
C LEU A 82 -2.29 -2.65 -13.75
N ARG A 83 -3.42 -3.14 -13.26
CA ARG A 83 -4.68 -2.41 -13.33
C ARG A 83 -4.66 -1.15 -12.47
N LEU A 84 -4.08 -1.22 -11.28
CA LEU A 84 -3.94 -0.04 -10.43
C LEU A 84 -3.09 1.04 -11.10
N LYS A 85 -1.99 0.64 -11.73
CA LYS A 85 -1.07 1.58 -12.40
C LYS A 85 -1.63 2.15 -13.70
N ALA A 86 -2.60 1.47 -14.31
CA ALA A 86 -3.27 1.96 -15.51
C ALA A 86 -4.38 2.96 -15.21
N ASP A 87 -4.85 3.04 -13.97
CA ASP A 87 -5.95 3.93 -13.57
C ASP A 87 -5.38 5.22 -12.97
N PRO A 88 -5.69 6.41 -13.53
CA PRO A 88 -5.22 7.68 -12.99
C PRO A 88 -5.58 7.90 -11.52
N ALA A 89 -6.68 7.33 -11.05
CA ALA A 89 -7.12 7.49 -9.66
C ALA A 89 -6.25 6.71 -8.68
N THR A 90 -5.59 5.65 -9.11
CA THR A 90 -4.85 4.74 -8.23
C THR A 90 -3.38 4.58 -8.58
N LYS A 91 -2.94 5.09 -9.72
CA LYS A 91 -1.56 4.87 -10.20
C LYS A 91 -0.48 5.37 -9.25
N HIS A 92 -0.79 6.32 -8.40
CA HIS A 92 0.17 6.90 -7.46
C HIS A 92 0.28 6.13 -6.14
N VAL A 93 -0.60 5.16 -5.91
CA VAL A 93 -0.56 4.37 -4.68
C VAL A 93 0.59 3.37 -4.75
N PRO A 94 1.54 3.43 -3.81
CA PRO A 94 2.65 2.47 -3.83
C PRO A 94 2.16 1.06 -3.50
N VAL A 95 2.70 0.10 -4.24
CA VAL A 95 2.41 -1.32 -4.07
C VAL A 95 3.66 -2.03 -3.61
N ILE A 96 3.58 -2.71 -2.47
CA ILE A 96 4.62 -3.61 -1.99
C ILE A 96 4.08 -5.03 -2.11
N PHE A 97 4.77 -5.88 -2.86
CA PHE A 97 4.40 -7.28 -2.94
C PHE A 97 4.84 -8.03 -1.69
N VAL A 98 3.95 -8.88 -1.19
CA VAL A 98 4.25 -9.79 -0.08
C VAL A 98 4.19 -11.20 -0.64
N THR A 99 5.34 -11.89 -0.71
CA THR A 99 5.43 -13.13 -1.48
C THR A 99 6.38 -14.14 -0.85
N ALA A 100 6.11 -15.42 -1.10
CA ALA A 100 7.04 -16.50 -0.77
C ALA A 100 8.14 -16.68 -1.84
N HIS A 101 7.99 -16.07 -3.01
CA HIS A 101 8.95 -16.21 -4.12
C HIS A 101 10.06 -15.18 -4.01
N VAL A 102 11.30 -15.67 -3.96
CA VAL A 102 12.49 -14.84 -3.78
C VAL A 102 13.40 -14.85 -5.01
N ASP A 103 12.94 -15.39 -6.13
CA ASP A 103 13.75 -15.50 -7.34
C ASP A 103 13.78 -14.19 -8.13
N GLU A 104 14.86 -14.03 -8.91
CA GLU A 104 15.10 -12.83 -9.69
C GLU A 104 14.01 -12.55 -10.72
N ALA A 105 13.49 -13.61 -11.35
CA ALA A 105 12.46 -13.45 -12.37
C ALA A 105 11.17 -12.87 -11.77
N SER A 106 10.77 -13.32 -10.59
CA SER A 106 9.58 -12.81 -9.90
C SER A 106 9.78 -11.36 -9.46
N GLU A 107 10.97 -11.02 -8.94
CA GLU A 107 11.27 -9.64 -8.56
C GLU A 107 11.25 -8.71 -9.76
N THR A 108 11.87 -9.12 -10.86
CA THR A 108 11.89 -8.33 -12.09
C THR A 108 10.48 -8.08 -12.61
N GLN A 109 9.67 -9.12 -12.64
CA GLN A 109 8.27 -8.99 -13.08
C GLN A 109 7.50 -8.02 -12.20
N GLY A 110 7.68 -8.11 -10.89
CA GLY A 110 6.99 -7.23 -9.96
C GLY A 110 7.38 -5.77 -10.13
N LEU A 111 8.67 -5.49 -10.31
CA LEU A 111 9.12 -4.13 -10.56
C LEU A 111 8.62 -3.60 -11.91
N ASP A 112 8.60 -4.45 -12.93
CA ASP A 112 8.11 -4.09 -14.26
C ASP A 112 6.62 -3.70 -14.25
N VAL A 113 5.81 -4.34 -13.42
CA VAL A 113 4.39 -3.98 -13.31
C VAL A 113 4.15 -2.78 -12.39
N GLY A 114 5.20 -2.25 -11.77
CA GLY A 114 5.14 -0.98 -11.04
C GLY A 114 5.19 -1.07 -9.53
N ALA A 115 5.54 -2.21 -8.95
CA ALA A 115 5.75 -2.30 -7.50
C ALA A 115 6.96 -1.50 -7.07
N VAL A 116 6.92 -0.98 -5.85
CA VAL A 116 8.03 -0.19 -5.30
C VAL A 116 8.95 -1.02 -4.42
N ASP A 117 8.50 -2.17 -3.93
CA ASP A 117 9.29 -3.01 -3.03
C ASP A 117 8.68 -4.41 -2.89
N PHE A 118 9.40 -5.27 -2.17
CA PHE A 118 9.00 -6.63 -1.86
C PHE A 118 9.18 -6.91 -0.37
N ILE A 119 8.30 -7.74 0.16
CA ILE A 119 8.43 -8.32 1.49
C ILE A 119 8.27 -9.83 1.33
N TYR A 120 9.18 -10.59 1.90
CA TYR A 120 9.19 -12.04 1.76
C TYR A 120 8.53 -12.72 2.95
N LYS A 121 7.72 -13.75 2.65
CA LYS A 121 7.15 -14.61 3.68
C LYS A 121 8.19 -15.64 4.15
N PRO A 122 8.22 -16.01 5.43
CA PRO A 122 7.34 -15.56 6.51
C PRO A 122 7.60 -14.10 6.91
N ILE A 123 6.53 -13.39 7.27
CA ILE A 123 6.61 -11.96 7.53
C ILE A 123 7.39 -11.69 8.80
N ASN A 124 8.40 -10.82 8.69
CA ASN A 124 9.11 -10.27 9.83
C ASN A 124 8.49 -8.90 10.16
N PRO A 125 7.84 -8.75 11.33
CA PRO A 125 7.15 -7.51 11.67
C PRO A 125 8.04 -6.27 11.62
N ASN A 126 9.30 -6.39 12.04
CA ASN A 126 10.20 -5.24 12.04
C ASN A 126 10.56 -4.79 10.64
N ILE A 127 10.79 -5.74 9.74
CA ILE A 127 11.11 -5.42 8.34
C ILE A 127 9.91 -4.81 7.64
N VAL A 128 8.72 -5.40 7.81
CA VAL A 128 7.52 -4.88 7.14
C VAL A 128 7.15 -3.50 7.66
N ARG A 129 7.28 -3.26 8.96
CA ARG A 129 7.03 -1.92 9.52
C ARG A 129 7.98 -0.88 8.93
N ALA A 130 9.26 -1.21 8.83
CA ALA A 130 10.26 -0.29 8.31
C ALA A 130 9.99 0.06 6.84
N ARG A 131 9.68 -0.93 6.02
CA ARG A 131 9.40 -0.71 4.59
C ARG A 131 8.12 0.07 4.37
N VAL A 132 7.08 -0.24 5.11
CA VAL A 132 5.82 0.51 5.02
C VAL A 132 6.05 1.97 5.41
N LYS A 133 6.75 2.22 6.51
CA LYS A 133 7.04 3.59 6.95
C LYS A 133 7.82 4.36 5.89
N THR A 134 8.84 3.75 5.29
CA THR A 134 9.63 4.37 4.25
C THR A 134 8.75 4.79 3.06
N HIS A 135 7.93 3.88 2.56
CA HIS A 135 7.12 4.17 1.37
C HIS A 135 5.93 5.08 1.66
N ILE A 136 5.36 5.04 2.85
CA ILE A 136 4.35 6.00 3.27
C ILE A 136 4.95 7.41 3.29
N THR A 137 6.16 7.55 3.83
CA THR A 137 6.86 8.84 3.87
C THR A 137 7.14 9.35 2.45
N LEU A 138 7.67 8.50 1.57
CA LEU A 138 7.92 8.87 0.19
C LEU A 138 6.64 9.27 -0.55
N LYS A 139 5.56 8.54 -0.33
CA LYS A 139 4.26 8.86 -0.91
C LYS A 139 3.76 10.23 -0.45
N ALA A 140 3.86 10.51 0.84
CA ALA A 140 3.44 11.81 1.39
C ALA A 140 4.24 12.95 0.79
N GLN A 141 5.54 12.78 0.62
CA GLN A 141 6.40 13.78 -0.02
C GLN A 141 6.03 13.97 -1.49
N ALA A 142 5.79 12.88 -2.22
CA ALA A 142 5.39 12.96 -3.63
C ALA A 142 4.04 13.65 -3.79
N ASP A 143 3.08 13.35 -2.92
CA ASP A 143 1.77 13.99 -2.93
C ASP A 143 1.88 15.50 -2.69
N LEU A 144 2.73 15.89 -1.75
CA LEU A 144 2.95 17.31 -1.44
C LEU A 144 3.52 18.05 -2.65
N LEU A 145 4.50 17.47 -3.33
CA LEU A 145 5.09 18.06 -4.53
C LEU A 145 4.10 18.11 -5.69
N ARG A 146 3.30 17.08 -5.85
CA ARG A 146 2.31 17.02 -6.94
C ARG A 146 1.19 18.04 -6.74
N ASP A 147 0.85 18.36 -5.50
CA ASP A 147 -0.22 19.30 -5.18
C ASP A 147 0.22 20.76 -5.30
N TRP A 148 1.50 21.03 -5.51
CA TRP A 148 2.01 22.36 -5.76
C TRP A 148 1.95 22.70 -7.24
#